data_50a3d7b8257cb5dcdf28bb3e698db63f
#
_entry.id   50a3d7b8257cb5dcdf28bb3e698db63f
#
_cell.length_a   1.000
_cell.length_b   1.000
_cell.length_c   1.000
_cell.angle_alpha   90.00
_cell.angle_beta   90.00
_cell.angle_gamma   90.00
#
_symmetry.space_group_name_H-M   'P 1'
#
loop_
_entity.id
_entity.type
_entity.pdbx_description
1 polymer ?
#
loop_
_entity_poly.entity_id
_entity_poly.type
_entity_poly.pdbx_seq_one_letter_code
_entity_poly.pdbx_strand_id
1 'polypeptide(L)'
;MSVADLHKELKVFSKFHSENCGIDVDLFAPTLPLAFTEANGEQGVLFICHSGTARLTHSGVEHQLRARDMVILFPRDIYAIRDYTADFSASWVSYSKQAMKGLLSEFPTSFFKHIAAHPISNLDKNSQYELFMGYIKQLYSRYNDTENICRANILESLFVSLFMEILNCIAKSFEIDSSDPKHREHILNEFIKMVEATPRCREVAYFAERLSIPPKQLSAIVADGTGYGAKEFIERNAIVEIKRLLSTTDLKVKQIAAQLGFTESGNMCRFFKSNTGLTISDFRHKRRE
;
A
#
# COMPACT_ATOMS: atom_id res chain seq x y z
N MET A 1 9.43 13.90 -42.45
CA MET A 1 9.52 14.78 -41.25
C MET A 1 10.99 15.15 -41.07
N SER A 2 11.30 16.44 -41.15
CA SER A 2 12.70 16.89 -40.94
C SER A 2 13.06 16.87 -39.45
N VAL A 3 14.35 16.82 -39.10
CA VAL A 3 14.80 16.93 -37.72
C VAL A 3 14.32 18.23 -37.08
N ALA A 4 14.16 19.30 -37.87
CA ALA A 4 13.64 20.61 -37.45
C ALA A 4 12.13 20.52 -37.10
N ASP A 5 11.35 19.77 -37.85
CA ASP A 5 9.91 19.56 -37.55
C ASP A 5 9.74 18.73 -36.28
N LEU A 6 10.51 17.69 -36.12
CA LEU A 6 10.54 16.88 -34.90
C LEU A 6 10.90 17.73 -33.67
N HIS A 7 11.94 18.59 -33.79
CA HIS A 7 12.34 19.51 -32.72
C HIS A 7 11.25 20.50 -32.33
N LYS A 8 10.48 20.99 -33.32
CA LYS A 8 9.37 21.91 -33.09
C LYS A 8 8.20 21.23 -32.40
N GLU A 9 7.84 20.02 -32.81
CA GLU A 9 6.80 19.22 -32.17
C GLU A 9 7.20 18.83 -30.73
N LEU A 10 8.45 18.42 -30.50
CA LEU A 10 8.96 18.10 -29.18
C LEU A 10 9.03 19.31 -28.25
N LYS A 11 9.35 20.52 -28.77
CA LYS A 11 9.24 21.77 -27.99
C LYS A 11 7.81 22.12 -27.61
N VAL A 12 6.85 21.82 -28.46
CA VAL A 12 5.42 21.96 -28.15
C VAL A 12 5.01 20.92 -27.10
N PHE A 13 5.46 19.69 -27.23
CA PHE A 13 5.25 18.62 -26.24
C PHE A 13 5.82 18.99 -24.87
N SER A 14 7.03 19.55 -24.79
CA SER A 14 7.65 19.99 -23.54
C SER A 14 6.95 21.18 -22.89
N LYS A 15 6.32 22.07 -23.69
CA LYS A 15 5.53 23.20 -23.15
C LYS A 15 4.20 22.78 -22.52
N PHE A 16 3.63 21.64 -22.91
CA PHE A 16 2.42 21.08 -22.30
C PHE A 16 2.71 20.35 -20.99
N HIS A 17 3.96 19.95 -20.74
CA HIS A 17 4.40 19.37 -19.48
C HIS A 17 5.27 20.40 -18.78
N SER A 18 4.83 20.90 -17.64
CA SER A 18 5.45 22.02 -16.92
C SER A 18 6.98 21.91 -16.86
N GLU A 19 7.68 22.99 -17.12
CA GLU A 19 9.15 23.09 -17.02
C GLU A 19 9.66 22.72 -15.63
N ASN A 20 8.78 22.70 -14.63
CA ASN A 20 9.09 22.33 -13.26
C ASN A 20 8.18 21.17 -12.81
N CYS A 21 8.71 19.94 -12.83
CA CYS A 21 8.03 18.75 -12.31
C CYS A 21 7.88 18.76 -10.77
N GLY A 22 8.41 19.77 -10.11
CA GLY A 22 8.36 19.91 -8.65
C GLY A 22 9.21 18.86 -7.92
N ILE A 23 10.30 18.41 -8.55
CA ILE A 23 11.27 17.48 -7.99
C ILE A 23 12.63 18.17 -7.97
N ASP A 24 13.28 18.23 -6.80
CA ASP A 24 14.63 18.68 -6.61
C ASP A 24 15.49 17.56 -6.00
N VAL A 25 16.77 17.52 -6.32
CA VAL A 25 17.66 16.42 -5.92
C VAL A 25 19.04 16.96 -5.57
N ASP A 26 19.64 16.41 -4.51
CA ASP A 26 21.04 16.63 -4.22
C ASP A 26 21.72 15.38 -3.68
N LEU A 27 23.04 15.30 -3.84
CA LEU A 27 23.86 14.16 -3.45
C LEU A 27 24.88 14.58 -2.38
N PHE A 28 24.99 13.73 -1.35
CA PHE A 28 26.03 13.87 -0.31
C PHE A 28 26.03 15.24 0.38
N ALA A 29 24.86 15.87 0.50
CA ALA A 29 24.74 17.15 1.18
C ALA A 29 25.10 17.03 2.67
N PRO A 30 25.88 17.95 3.23
CA PRO A 30 26.29 17.93 4.65
C PRO A 30 25.13 18.29 5.60
N THR A 31 24.06 18.86 5.07
CA THR A 31 22.82 19.18 5.79
C THR A 31 21.65 19.04 4.83
N LEU A 32 20.47 18.86 5.38
CA LEU A 32 19.25 18.98 4.59
C LEU A 32 18.86 20.47 4.44
N PRO A 33 18.25 20.88 3.32
CA PRO A 33 17.75 22.24 3.15
C PRO A 33 16.87 22.69 4.31
N LEU A 34 16.94 23.96 4.69
CA LEU A 34 16.12 24.54 5.78
C LEU A 34 14.62 24.30 5.60
N ALA A 35 14.14 24.25 4.35
CA ALA A 35 12.75 23.91 4.02
C ALA A 35 12.31 22.53 4.52
N PHE A 36 13.25 21.62 4.82
CA PHE A 36 12.98 20.26 5.32
C PHE A 36 13.28 20.12 6.81
N THR A 37 13.86 21.13 7.44
CA THR A 37 14.19 21.08 8.87
C THR A 37 13.05 21.52 9.76
N GLU A 38 12.07 22.25 9.20
CA GLU A 38 10.86 22.68 9.91
C GLU A 38 9.63 22.51 9.03
N ALA A 39 8.56 21.98 9.62
CA ALA A 39 7.33 21.59 8.93
C ALA A 39 6.64 22.76 8.21
N ASN A 40 6.86 22.94 6.93
CA ASN A 40 6.10 23.87 6.09
C ASN A 40 5.11 23.21 5.12
N GLY A 41 4.96 21.89 5.20
CA GLY A 41 3.84 21.17 4.60
C GLY A 41 3.65 21.22 3.08
N GLU A 42 4.50 21.91 2.32
CA GLU A 42 4.31 22.07 0.87
C GLU A 42 5.04 21.01 0.06
N GLN A 43 6.14 20.49 0.58
CA GLN A 43 6.99 19.50 -0.08
C GLN A 43 7.13 18.25 0.78
N GLY A 44 7.19 17.09 0.13
CA GLY A 44 7.68 15.85 0.71
C GLY A 44 9.18 15.73 0.48
N VAL A 45 9.83 14.86 1.24
CA VAL A 45 11.25 14.56 1.09
C VAL A 45 11.50 13.07 1.29
N LEU A 46 12.34 12.51 0.44
CA LEU A 46 12.99 11.23 0.61
C LEU A 46 14.49 11.49 0.75
N PHE A 47 15.12 10.95 1.77
CA PHE A 47 16.57 11.04 1.88
C PHE A 47 17.20 9.78 2.46
N ILE A 48 18.46 9.56 2.14
CA ILE A 48 19.28 8.45 2.64
C ILE A 48 20.49 9.02 3.36
N CYS A 49 20.66 8.68 4.64
CA CYS A 49 21.83 9.05 5.42
C CYS A 49 23.03 8.19 4.99
N HIS A 50 24.19 8.82 4.76
CA HIS A 50 25.44 8.14 4.40
C HIS A 50 26.37 8.01 5.58
N SER A 51 26.47 9.07 6.39
CA SER A 51 27.34 9.15 7.55
C SER A 51 26.76 10.06 8.61
N GLY A 52 27.33 10.02 9.79
CA GLY A 52 26.89 10.83 10.91
C GLY A 52 25.51 10.43 11.46
N THR A 53 24.96 11.30 12.28
CA THR A 53 23.63 11.14 12.88
C THR A 53 22.85 12.45 12.87
N ALA A 54 21.52 12.35 12.93
CA ALA A 54 20.61 13.48 13.12
C ALA A 54 19.41 13.03 13.96
N ARG A 55 18.66 13.98 14.50
CA ARG A 55 17.43 13.69 15.23
C ARG A 55 16.22 14.08 14.39
N LEU A 56 15.36 13.14 14.10
CA LEU A 56 14.07 13.35 13.46
C LEU A 56 12.96 13.32 14.51
N THR A 57 12.21 14.40 14.65
CA THR A 57 10.92 14.39 15.34
C THR A 57 9.83 14.30 14.30
N HIS A 58 9.01 13.24 14.32
CA HIS A 58 7.89 13.04 13.39
C HIS A 58 6.63 12.72 14.19
N SER A 59 5.56 13.50 13.99
CA SER A 59 4.29 13.33 14.71
C SER A 59 4.44 13.26 16.24
N GLY A 60 5.41 14.00 16.80
CA GLY A 60 5.70 14.05 18.24
C GLY A 60 6.58 12.90 18.77
N VAL A 61 7.01 11.99 17.91
CA VAL A 61 7.94 10.89 18.26
C VAL A 61 9.35 11.26 17.78
N GLU A 62 10.34 11.08 18.67
CA GLU A 62 11.75 11.29 18.35
C GLU A 62 12.43 10.02 17.86
N HIS A 63 13.20 10.16 16.79
CA HIS A 63 13.99 9.09 16.19
C HIS A 63 15.44 9.55 16.00
N GLN A 64 16.39 8.69 16.36
CA GLN A 64 17.81 8.90 16.05
C GLN A 64 18.12 8.30 14.68
N LEU A 65 18.45 9.16 13.72
CA LEU A 65 18.86 8.76 12.38
C LEU A 65 20.33 8.37 12.38
N ARG A 66 20.68 7.36 11.59
CA ARG A 66 22.02 6.79 11.44
C ARG A 66 22.34 6.56 9.96
N ALA A 67 23.59 6.26 9.68
CA ALA A 67 24.00 5.85 8.35
C ALA A 67 23.13 4.69 7.82
N ARG A 68 22.76 4.75 6.56
CA ARG A 68 21.86 3.84 5.83
C ARG A 68 20.38 3.92 6.20
N ASP A 69 19.97 4.83 7.06
CA ASP A 69 18.55 5.10 7.21
C ASP A 69 18.04 5.85 5.98
N MET A 70 16.98 5.32 5.40
CA MET A 70 16.15 5.99 4.39
C MET A 70 14.91 6.53 5.09
N VAL A 71 14.62 7.79 4.87
CA VAL A 71 13.47 8.50 5.44
C VAL A 71 12.58 8.99 4.33
N ILE A 72 11.26 8.81 4.48
CA ILE A 72 10.25 9.30 3.54
C ILE A 72 9.20 10.08 4.33
N LEU A 73 9.08 11.37 4.02
CA LEU A 73 8.11 12.28 4.62
C LEU A 73 7.24 12.89 3.52
N PHE A 74 5.94 12.85 3.71
CA PHE A 74 5.00 13.37 2.73
C PHE A 74 4.72 14.86 2.90
N PRO A 75 4.24 15.56 1.85
CA PRO A 75 3.70 16.91 1.99
C PRO A 75 2.61 16.91 3.08
N ARG A 76 2.68 17.87 4.00
CA ARG A 76 1.85 18.06 5.20
C ARG A 76 2.21 17.20 6.42
N ASP A 77 3.23 16.37 6.36
CA ASP A 77 3.74 15.74 7.57
C ASP A 77 4.30 16.81 8.51
N ILE A 78 4.08 16.60 9.81
CA ILE A 78 4.64 17.46 10.86
C ILE A 78 5.93 16.82 11.35
N TYR A 79 7.06 17.44 11.02
CA TYR A 79 8.37 16.93 11.39
C TYR A 79 9.39 18.04 11.64
N ALA A 80 10.46 17.68 12.34
CA ALA A 80 11.65 18.51 12.46
C ALA A 80 12.90 17.61 12.44
N ILE A 81 13.95 18.06 11.74
CA ILE A 81 15.23 17.36 11.69
C ILE A 81 16.29 18.31 12.26
N ARG A 82 16.97 17.89 13.33
CA ARG A 82 17.91 18.70 14.12
C ARG A 82 19.09 17.86 14.59
N ASP A 83 20.00 18.51 15.30
CA ASP A 83 21.13 17.87 16.01
C ASP A 83 22.01 17.01 15.08
N TYR A 84 22.39 17.60 13.94
CA TYR A 84 23.31 16.97 13.01
C TYR A 84 24.72 16.86 13.62
N THR A 85 25.34 15.69 13.49
CA THR A 85 26.78 15.55 13.78
C THR A 85 27.61 16.20 12.66
N ALA A 86 28.86 16.57 12.98
CA ALA A 86 29.75 17.28 12.03
C ALA A 86 30.07 16.46 10.76
N ASP A 87 29.98 15.13 10.86
CA ASP A 87 30.20 14.19 9.76
C ASP A 87 28.90 13.75 9.05
N PHE A 88 27.77 14.39 9.36
CA PHE A 88 26.49 14.07 8.72
C PHE A 88 26.55 14.32 7.21
N SER A 89 26.06 13.35 6.46
CA SER A 89 25.90 13.46 5.01
C SER A 89 24.66 12.68 4.57
N ALA A 90 23.88 13.25 3.67
CA ALA A 90 22.69 12.63 3.11
C ALA A 90 22.51 12.98 1.61
N SER A 91 21.94 12.07 0.86
CA SER A 91 21.39 12.36 -0.48
C SER A 91 19.88 12.42 -0.38
N TRP A 92 19.27 13.42 -1.02
CA TRP A 92 17.85 13.66 -0.89
C TRP A 92 17.15 13.95 -2.22
N VAL A 93 15.86 13.66 -2.24
CA VAL A 93 14.92 14.02 -3.30
C VAL A 93 13.74 14.71 -2.62
N SER A 94 13.51 15.99 -2.95
CA SER A 94 12.28 16.65 -2.55
C SER A 94 11.24 16.60 -3.66
N TYR A 95 9.98 16.66 -3.30
CA TYR A 95 8.90 16.58 -4.26
C TYR A 95 7.67 17.35 -3.82
N SER A 96 7.07 18.05 -4.78
CA SER A 96 5.87 18.85 -4.56
C SER A 96 4.60 17.99 -4.46
N LYS A 97 3.51 18.59 -4.01
CA LYS A 97 2.17 18.01 -4.10
C LYS A 97 1.78 17.60 -5.53
N GLN A 98 2.30 18.31 -6.54
CA GLN A 98 2.04 17.99 -7.94
C GLN A 98 2.72 16.68 -8.35
N ALA A 99 3.99 16.49 -8.03
CA ALA A 99 4.70 15.23 -8.26
C ALA A 99 4.04 14.07 -7.50
N MET A 100 3.55 14.32 -6.27
CA MET A 100 2.82 13.34 -5.49
C MET A 100 1.51 12.87 -6.14
N LYS A 101 0.82 13.70 -6.95
CA LYS A 101 -0.41 13.29 -7.63
C LYS A 101 -0.20 12.11 -8.58
N GLY A 102 0.95 12.05 -9.26
CA GLY A 102 1.34 10.90 -10.08
C GLY A 102 1.40 9.61 -9.25
N LEU A 103 2.02 9.67 -8.07
CA LEU A 103 2.08 8.52 -7.17
C LEU A 103 0.68 8.11 -6.65
N LEU A 104 -0.17 9.07 -6.30
CA LEU A 104 -1.51 8.78 -5.76
C LEU A 104 -2.41 8.02 -6.74
N SER A 105 -2.21 8.16 -8.05
CA SER A 105 -2.94 7.42 -9.07
C SER A 105 -2.42 5.98 -9.27
N GLU A 106 -1.14 5.74 -9.00
CA GLU A 106 -0.47 4.48 -9.29
C GLU A 106 -0.40 3.54 -8.08
N PHE A 107 -0.53 4.08 -6.85
CA PHE A 107 -0.28 3.32 -5.63
C PHE A 107 -1.53 3.20 -4.74
N PRO A 108 -1.70 2.07 -4.05
CA PRO A 108 -2.81 1.89 -3.12
C PRO A 108 -2.67 2.81 -1.89
N THR A 109 -3.80 3.25 -1.35
CA THR A 109 -3.82 4.12 -0.15
C THR A 109 -3.11 3.49 1.06
N SER A 110 -3.14 2.17 1.17
CA SER A 110 -2.44 1.41 2.24
C SER A 110 -0.93 1.61 2.21
N PHE A 111 -0.34 1.75 1.03
CA PHE A 111 1.08 2.06 0.86
C PHE A 111 1.47 3.39 1.54
N PHE A 112 0.71 4.45 1.28
CA PHE A 112 0.97 5.76 1.89
C PHE A 112 0.74 5.75 3.39
N LYS A 113 -0.29 5.06 3.86
CA LYS A 113 -0.54 4.89 5.30
C LYS A 113 0.59 4.14 6.00
N HIS A 114 1.13 3.11 5.35
CA HIS A 114 2.27 2.37 5.90
C HIS A 114 3.50 3.25 6.05
N ILE A 115 3.89 3.98 4.99
CA ILE A 115 5.05 4.89 5.05
C ILE A 115 4.82 5.99 6.10
N ALA A 116 3.63 6.58 6.16
CA ALA A 116 3.32 7.61 7.16
C ALA A 116 3.44 7.09 8.61
N ALA A 117 3.11 5.80 8.84
CA ALA A 117 3.28 5.17 10.14
C ALA A 117 4.74 4.74 10.42
N HIS A 118 5.50 4.43 9.38
CA HIS A 118 6.89 3.94 9.45
C HIS A 118 7.78 4.73 8.50
N PRO A 119 8.06 6.01 8.79
CA PRO A 119 8.76 6.90 7.86
C PRO A 119 10.25 6.58 7.69
N ILE A 120 10.80 5.71 8.55
CA ILE A 120 12.22 5.35 8.56
C ILE A 120 12.36 3.87 8.23
N SER A 121 13.23 3.57 7.27
CA SER A 121 13.62 2.21 6.90
C SER A 121 15.13 2.11 6.86
N ASN A 122 15.72 1.10 7.52
CA ASN A 122 17.16 0.90 7.46
C ASN A 122 17.53 0.03 6.24
N LEU A 123 18.49 0.48 5.46
CA LEU A 123 19.00 -0.19 4.26
C LEU A 123 20.21 -1.08 4.61
N ASP A 124 20.02 -2.06 5.50
CA ASP A 124 21.09 -2.93 6.01
C ASP A 124 21.79 -3.73 4.91
N LYS A 125 21.02 -4.17 3.90
CA LYS A 125 21.58 -4.90 2.76
C LYS A 125 22.26 -3.93 1.80
N ASN A 126 23.52 -4.16 1.50
CA ASN A 126 24.28 -3.39 0.50
C ASN A 126 23.55 -3.29 -0.84
N SER A 127 22.90 -4.37 -1.27
CA SER A 127 22.13 -4.38 -2.53
C SER A 127 20.96 -3.42 -2.54
N GLN A 128 20.28 -3.23 -1.42
CA GLN A 128 19.17 -2.26 -1.30
C GLN A 128 19.71 -0.82 -1.29
N TYR A 129 20.78 -0.57 -0.53
CA TYR A 129 21.42 0.75 -0.50
C TYR A 129 21.88 1.16 -1.89
N GLU A 130 22.61 0.30 -2.61
CA GLU A 130 23.08 0.59 -3.97
C GLU A 130 21.93 0.75 -4.97
N LEU A 131 20.85 -0.03 -4.83
CA LEU A 131 19.67 0.09 -5.67
C LEU A 131 19.04 1.49 -5.53
N PHE A 132 18.72 1.92 -4.32
CA PHE A 132 18.10 3.23 -4.08
C PHE A 132 19.02 4.38 -4.42
N MET A 133 20.32 4.25 -4.10
CA MET A 133 21.31 5.23 -4.51
C MET A 133 21.45 5.32 -6.05
N GLY A 134 21.28 4.21 -6.74
CA GLY A 134 21.22 4.18 -8.21
C GLY A 134 20.09 5.08 -8.75
N TYR A 135 18.91 4.99 -8.20
CA TYR A 135 17.76 5.86 -8.56
C TYR A 135 18.05 7.34 -8.26
N ILE A 136 18.54 7.65 -7.06
CA ILE A 136 18.83 9.04 -6.67
C ILE A 136 19.94 9.63 -7.57
N LYS A 137 20.98 8.87 -7.88
CA LYS A 137 22.05 9.30 -8.82
C LYS A 137 21.50 9.57 -10.23
N GLN A 138 20.59 8.73 -10.73
CA GLN A 138 19.94 8.95 -12.02
C GLN A 138 19.06 10.20 -11.98
N LEU A 139 18.25 10.38 -10.93
CA LEU A 139 17.45 11.59 -10.73
C LEU A 139 18.35 12.84 -10.72
N TYR A 140 19.45 12.83 -9.96
CA TYR A 140 20.41 13.92 -9.91
C TYR A 140 21.04 14.24 -11.27
N SER A 141 21.45 13.20 -12.01
CA SER A 141 21.99 13.36 -13.36
C SER A 141 20.98 14.01 -14.31
N ARG A 142 19.72 13.59 -14.27
CA ARG A 142 18.67 14.16 -15.12
C ARG A 142 18.19 15.53 -14.63
N TYR A 143 18.20 15.77 -13.34
CA TYR A 143 17.89 17.07 -12.76
C TYR A 143 18.86 18.16 -13.27
N ASN A 144 20.12 17.83 -13.42
CA ASN A 144 21.16 18.75 -13.91
C ASN A 144 21.29 18.81 -15.44
N ASP A 145 20.60 17.97 -16.19
CA ASP A 145 20.60 17.92 -17.65
C ASP A 145 19.58 18.93 -18.21
N THR A 146 19.90 20.22 -18.12
CA THR A 146 19.00 21.33 -18.49
C THR A 146 18.69 21.41 -19.99
N GLU A 147 19.53 20.82 -20.84
CA GLU A 147 19.33 20.78 -22.28
C GLU A 147 18.37 19.70 -22.75
N ASN A 148 18.00 18.78 -21.86
CA ASN A 148 17.13 17.66 -22.20
C ASN A 148 15.66 18.11 -22.27
N ILE A 149 15.10 18.10 -23.47
CA ILE A 149 13.69 18.52 -23.73
C ILE A 149 12.64 17.64 -23.03
N CYS A 150 13.00 16.40 -22.69
CA CYS A 150 12.13 15.45 -21.97
C CYS A 150 12.46 15.36 -20.47
N ARG A 151 13.28 16.29 -19.94
CA ARG A 151 13.81 16.27 -18.57
C ARG A 151 12.72 16.05 -17.53
N ALA A 152 11.64 16.81 -17.58
CA ALA A 152 10.54 16.71 -16.60
C ALA A 152 9.89 15.32 -16.63
N ASN A 153 9.56 14.81 -17.81
CA ASN A 153 8.94 13.48 -17.96
C ASN A 153 9.85 12.35 -17.49
N ILE A 154 11.18 12.46 -17.76
CA ILE A 154 12.15 11.48 -17.30
C ILE A 154 12.26 11.52 -15.79
N LEU A 155 12.31 12.70 -15.17
CA LEU A 155 12.32 12.85 -13.71
C LEU A 155 11.08 12.26 -13.06
N GLU A 156 9.89 12.55 -13.58
CA GLU A 156 8.63 11.97 -13.09
C GLU A 156 8.62 10.43 -13.20
N SER A 157 9.08 9.89 -14.34
CA SER A 157 9.13 8.44 -14.56
C SER A 157 10.12 7.76 -13.61
N LEU A 158 11.30 8.34 -13.39
CA LEU A 158 12.31 7.83 -12.45
C LEU A 158 11.80 7.92 -11.00
N PHE A 159 11.09 8.99 -10.67
CA PHE A 159 10.49 9.17 -9.35
C PHE A 159 9.41 8.13 -9.06
N VAL A 160 8.51 7.88 -10.01
CA VAL A 160 7.52 6.79 -9.89
C VAL A 160 8.21 5.43 -9.77
N SER A 161 9.24 5.17 -10.58
CA SER A 161 9.99 3.92 -10.54
C SER A 161 10.70 3.72 -9.20
N LEU A 162 11.26 4.77 -8.59
CA LEU A 162 11.84 4.73 -7.24
C LEU A 162 10.80 4.29 -6.21
N PHE A 163 9.58 4.86 -6.25
CA PHE A 163 8.51 4.49 -5.33
C PHE A 163 7.97 3.08 -5.60
N MET A 164 7.98 2.59 -6.85
CA MET A 164 7.66 1.19 -7.16
C MET A 164 8.64 0.21 -6.49
N GLU A 165 9.95 0.54 -6.47
CA GLU A 165 10.92 -0.29 -5.74
C GLU A 165 10.73 -0.22 -4.23
N ILE A 166 10.35 0.93 -3.69
CA ILE A 166 9.99 1.04 -2.26
C ILE A 166 8.79 0.15 -1.96
N LEU A 167 7.73 0.20 -2.79
CA LEU A 167 6.56 -0.68 -2.65
C LEU A 167 6.96 -2.16 -2.69
N ASN A 168 7.81 -2.55 -3.64
CA ASN A 168 8.33 -3.93 -3.75
C ASN A 168 9.10 -4.36 -2.48
N CYS A 169 9.93 -3.48 -1.92
CA CYS A 169 10.64 -3.76 -0.68
C CYS A 169 9.69 -3.88 0.52
N ILE A 170 8.71 -2.99 0.62
CA ILE A 170 7.67 -3.03 1.65
C ILE A 170 6.85 -4.31 1.51
N ALA A 171 6.38 -4.66 0.31
CA ALA A 171 5.60 -5.87 0.05
C ALA A 171 6.37 -7.14 0.48
N LYS A 172 7.65 -7.22 0.17
CA LYS A 172 8.51 -8.32 0.64
C LYS A 172 8.68 -8.36 2.16
N SER A 173 8.71 -7.20 2.82
CA SER A 173 8.77 -7.13 4.29
C SER A 173 7.46 -7.60 4.93
N PHE A 174 6.31 -7.32 4.29
CA PHE A 174 5.02 -7.84 4.72
C PHE A 174 4.89 -9.35 4.61
N GLU A 175 5.54 -9.99 3.65
CA GLU A 175 5.62 -11.45 3.57
C GLU A 175 6.41 -12.05 4.75
N ILE A 176 7.32 -11.28 5.35
CA ILE A 176 8.18 -11.71 6.46
C ILE A 176 7.60 -11.31 7.83
N ASP A 177 6.92 -10.18 7.92
CA ASP A 177 6.43 -9.63 9.20
C ASP A 177 4.90 -9.70 9.34
N SER A 178 4.40 -10.94 9.37
CA SER A 178 3.00 -11.24 9.75
C SER A 178 2.74 -11.00 11.26
N SER A 179 3.68 -10.44 11.98
CA SER A 179 3.64 -10.28 13.44
C SER A 179 3.12 -8.91 13.90
N ASP A 180 3.00 -7.89 13.01
CA ASP A 180 2.44 -6.59 13.40
C ASP A 180 0.93 -6.73 13.72
N PRO A 181 0.51 -6.51 14.99
CA PRO A 181 -0.89 -6.62 15.39
C PRO A 181 -1.83 -5.72 14.59
N LYS A 182 -1.41 -4.51 14.24
CA LYS A 182 -2.24 -3.54 13.49
C LYS A 182 -2.45 -3.97 12.04
N HIS A 183 -1.42 -4.53 11.42
CA HIS A 183 -1.52 -5.06 10.07
C HIS A 183 -2.44 -6.29 10.04
N ARG A 184 -2.31 -7.19 11.02
CA ARG A 184 -3.19 -8.35 11.17
C ARG A 184 -4.65 -7.93 11.37
N GLU A 185 -4.89 -6.92 12.20
CA GLU A 185 -6.23 -6.36 12.42
C GLU A 185 -6.82 -5.75 11.13
N HIS A 186 -6.01 -5.04 10.35
CA HIS A 186 -6.43 -4.49 9.06
C HIS A 186 -6.81 -5.60 8.07
N ILE A 187 -5.97 -6.63 7.91
CA ILE A 187 -6.26 -7.79 7.06
C ILE A 187 -7.54 -8.47 7.51
N LEU A 188 -7.71 -8.68 8.81
CA LEU A 188 -8.92 -9.28 9.37
C LEU A 188 -10.17 -8.46 9.02
N ASN A 189 -10.13 -7.16 9.22
CA ASN A 189 -11.26 -6.28 8.94
C ASN A 189 -11.63 -6.25 7.45
N GLU A 190 -10.63 -6.19 6.56
CA GLU A 190 -10.87 -6.25 5.11
C GLU A 190 -11.40 -7.62 4.69
N PHE A 191 -10.88 -8.73 5.25
CA PHE A 191 -11.40 -10.07 5.02
C PHE A 191 -12.87 -10.18 5.41
N ILE A 192 -13.26 -9.71 6.60
CA ILE A 192 -14.65 -9.72 7.08
C ILE A 192 -15.56 -8.97 6.10
N LYS A 193 -15.20 -7.75 5.72
CA LYS A 193 -15.96 -6.95 4.75
C LYS A 193 -16.12 -7.66 3.41
N MET A 194 -15.05 -8.29 2.91
CA MET A 194 -15.08 -9.02 1.65
C MET A 194 -15.98 -10.25 1.72
N VAL A 195 -15.95 -11.01 2.82
CA VAL A 195 -16.82 -12.18 3.01
C VAL A 195 -18.29 -11.76 3.05
N GLU A 196 -18.63 -10.68 3.75
CA GLU A 196 -19.98 -10.12 3.79
C GLU A 196 -20.46 -9.62 2.42
N ALA A 197 -19.59 -8.96 1.68
CA ALA A 197 -19.90 -8.45 0.33
C ALA A 197 -20.00 -9.54 -0.73
N THR A 198 -19.39 -10.71 -0.50
CA THR A 198 -19.27 -11.76 -1.52
C THR A 198 -19.75 -13.14 -1.00
N PRO A 199 -21.02 -13.28 -0.59
CA PRO A 199 -21.53 -14.51 0.02
C PRO A 199 -21.57 -15.72 -0.92
N ARG A 200 -21.31 -15.51 -2.22
CA ARG A 200 -21.19 -16.59 -3.23
C ARG A 200 -19.85 -17.32 -3.19
N CYS A 201 -18.82 -16.66 -2.68
CA CYS A 201 -17.47 -17.20 -2.68
C CYS A 201 -17.18 -17.91 -1.37
N ARG A 202 -16.67 -19.17 -1.45
CA ARG A 202 -16.30 -20.00 -0.29
C ARG A 202 -14.86 -20.45 -0.31
N GLU A 203 -14.10 -19.99 -1.27
CA GLU A 203 -12.70 -20.38 -1.44
C GLU A 203 -11.78 -19.39 -0.69
N VAL A 204 -11.05 -19.89 0.31
CA VAL A 204 -10.09 -19.08 1.07
C VAL A 204 -9.05 -18.44 0.14
N ALA A 205 -8.63 -19.17 -0.90
CA ALA A 205 -7.66 -18.70 -1.89
C ALA A 205 -8.12 -17.41 -2.60
N TYR A 206 -9.42 -17.28 -2.89
CA TYR A 206 -9.99 -16.09 -3.51
C TYR A 206 -9.78 -14.83 -2.67
N PHE A 207 -9.98 -14.91 -1.37
CA PHE A 207 -9.80 -13.79 -0.45
C PHE A 207 -8.32 -13.52 -0.18
N ALA A 208 -7.52 -14.58 -0.05
CA ALA A 208 -6.09 -14.50 0.18
C ALA A 208 -5.35 -13.79 -0.98
N GLU A 209 -5.72 -14.12 -2.23
CA GLU A 209 -5.20 -13.46 -3.43
C GLU A 209 -5.49 -11.96 -3.43
N ARG A 210 -6.73 -11.56 -3.10
CA ARG A 210 -7.12 -10.14 -3.04
C ARG A 210 -6.45 -9.36 -1.92
N LEU A 211 -6.12 -10.05 -0.84
CA LEU A 211 -5.40 -9.47 0.29
C LEU A 211 -3.87 -9.58 0.11
N SER A 212 -3.42 -10.16 -1.02
CA SER A 212 -2.01 -10.33 -1.36
C SER A 212 -1.20 -11.08 -0.29
N ILE A 213 -1.84 -12.07 0.35
CA ILE A 213 -1.20 -12.93 1.37
C ILE A 213 -1.47 -14.41 1.10
N PRO A 214 -0.59 -15.33 1.56
CA PRO A 214 -0.83 -16.76 1.45
C PRO A 214 -2.09 -17.22 2.19
N PRO A 215 -2.88 -18.19 1.66
CA PRO A 215 -4.08 -18.71 2.30
C PRO A 215 -3.87 -19.24 3.73
N LYS A 216 -2.70 -19.82 3.99
CA LYS A 216 -2.31 -20.31 5.34
C LYS A 216 -2.16 -19.14 6.32
N GLN A 217 -1.56 -18.03 5.88
CA GLN A 217 -1.39 -16.83 6.68
C GLN A 217 -2.74 -16.16 6.96
N LEU A 218 -3.60 -16.01 5.94
CA LEU A 218 -4.97 -15.51 6.14
C LEU A 218 -5.72 -16.35 7.18
N SER A 219 -5.64 -17.69 7.08
CA SER A 219 -6.31 -18.57 8.05
C SER A 219 -5.79 -18.38 9.48
N ALA A 220 -4.49 -18.14 9.66
CA ALA A 220 -3.90 -17.87 10.98
C ALA A 220 -4.37 -16.52 11.53
N ILE A 221 -4.38 -15.45 10.71
CA ILE A 221 -4.84 -14.11 11.11
C ILE A 221 -6.31 -14.14 11.53
N VAL A 222 -7.14 -14.83 10.74
CA VAL A 222 -8.58 -14.94 11.04
C VAL A 222 -8.81 -15.77 12.30
N ALA A 223 -8.05 -16.85 12.50
CA ALA A 223 -8.16 -17.69 13.69
C ALA A 223 -7.81 -16.92 14.98
N ASP A 224 -6.74 -16.13 14.94
CA ASP A 224 -6.33 -15.30 16.09
C ASP A 224 -7.37 -14.24 16.44
N GLY A 225 -7.96 -13.59 15.44
CA GLY A 225 -8.91 -12.50 15.68
C GLY A 225 -10.35 -12.92 15.94
N THR A 226 -10.79 -14.12 15.46
CA THR A 226 -12.18 -14.56 15.54
C THR A 226 -12.38 -15.86 16.31
N GLY A 227 -11.33 -16.59 16.61
CA GLY A 227 -11.38 -17.94 17.16
C GLY A 227 -11.72 -19.04 16.15
N TYR A 228 -11.90 -18.70 14.87
CA TYR A 228 -12.26 -19.62 13.78
C TYR A 228 -11.29 -19.48 12.62
N GLY A 229 -10.91 -20.58 11.97
CA GLY A 229 -10.12 -20.50 10.72
C GLY A 229 -10.91 -19.83 9.60
N ALA A 230 -10.20 -19.25 8.61
CA ALA A 230 -10.83 -18.50 7.52
C ALA A 230 -11.93 -19.29 6.79
N LYS A 231 -11.73 -20.58 6.54
CA LYS A 231 -12.75 -21.45 5.93
C LYS A 231 -14.01 -21.54 6.78
N GLU A 232 -13.84 -21.80 8.06
CA GLU A 232 -14.98 -21.92 9.01
C GLU A 232 -15.73 -20.58 9.12
N PHE A 233 -15.01 -19.45 9.16
CA PHE A 233 -15.61 -18.13 9.19
C PHE A 233 -16.48 -17.88 7.95
N ILE A 234 -15.97 -18.18 6.75
CA ILE A 234 -16.72 -18.08 5.49
C ILE A 234 -17.97 -18.96 5.51
N GLU A 235 -17.85 -20.20 5.98
CA GLU A 235 -18.97 -21.15 6.06
C GLU A 235 -20.05 -20.67 7.05
N ARG A 236 -19.64 -20.12 8.21
CA ARG A 236 -20.56 -19.54 9.20
C ARG A 236 -21.31 -18.32 8.63
N ASN A 237 -20.61 -17.45 7.92
CA ASN A 237 -21.24 -16.32 7.24
C ASN A 237 -22.25 -16.75 6.17
N ALA A 238 -21.92 -17.79 5.40
CA ALA A 238 -22.84 -18.37 4.42
C ALA A 238 -24.11 -18.94 5.10
N ILE A 239 -24.00 -19.58 6.27
CA ILE A 239 -25.15 -20.05 7.04
C ILE A 239 -26.02 -18.89 7.54
N VAL A 240 -25.41 -17.80 8.02
CA VAL A 240 -26.13 -16.59 8.43
C VAL A 240 -26.93 -16.03 7.25
N GLU A 241 -26.32 -15.97 6.07
CA GLU A 241 -26.99 -15.43 4.88
C GLU A 241 -28.11 -16.35 4.37
N ILE A 242 -27.91 -17.69 4.41
CA ILE A 242 -28.99 -18.65 4.12
C ILE A 242 -30.15 -18.44 5.07
N LYS A 243 -29.90 -18.35 6.39
CA LYS A 243 -30.94 -18.10 7.38
C LYS A 243 -31.66 -16.78 7.12
N ARG A 244 -30.91 -15.71 6.79
CA ARG A 244 -31.48 -14.41 6.45
C ARG A 244 -32.43 -14.53 5.26
N LEU A 245 -31.99 -15.09 4.15
CA LEU A 245 -32.81 -15.23 2.94
C LEU A 245 -34.04 -16.13 3.17
N LEU A 246 -33.89 -17.23 3.89
CA LEU A 246 -35.01 -18.10 4.26
C LEU A 246 -36.05 -17.38 5.15
N SER A 247 -35.58 -16.37 5.86
CA SER A 247 -36.35 -15.64 6.86
C SER A 247 -37.02 -14.39 6.34
N THR A 248 -36.38 -13.68 5.42
CA THR A 248 -36.79 -12.34 4.95
C THR A 248 -37.40 -12.35 3.56
N THR A 249 -37.39 -13.51 2.87
CA THR A 249 -37.84 -13.59 1.48
C THR A 249 -38.71 -14.84 1.26
N ASP A 250 -39.58 -14.79 0.25
CA ASP A 250 -40.37 -15.93 -0.24
C ASP A 250 -39.67 -16.74 -1.33
N LEU A 251 -38.34 -16.54 -1.48
CA LEU A 251 -37.56 -17.23 -2.49
C LEU A 251 -37.61 -18.75 -2.29
N LYS A 252 -37.75 -19.47 -3.41
CA LYS A 252 -37.66 -20.94 -3.40
C LYS A 252 -36.21 -21.36 -3.06
N VAL A 253 -36.07 -22.53 -2.42
CA VAL A 253 -34.75 -23.07 -2.03
C VAL A 253 -33.77 -23.10 -3.22
N LYS A 254 -34.26 -23.42 -4.42
CA LYS A 254 -33.45 -23.42 -5.65
C LYS A 254 -32.94 -22.02 -6.01
N GLN A 255 -33.73 -20.98 -5.80
CA GLN A 255 -33.35 -19.59 -6.07
C GLN A 255 -32.30 -19.11 -5.06
N ILE A 256 -32.48 -19.43 -3.77
CA ILE A 256 -31.49 -19.10 -2.73
C ILE A 256 -30.15 -19.82 -3.03
N ALA A 257 -30.20 -21.10 -3.40
CA ALA A 257 -29.01 -21.86 -3.76
C ALA A 257 -28.24 -21.20 -4.92
N ALA A 258 -28.94 -20.81 -6.00
CA ALA A 258 -28.35 -20.13 -7.14
C ALA A 258 -27.78 -18.75 -6.75
N GLN A 259 -28.50 -17.99 -5.91
CA GLN A 259 -28.06 -16.69 -5.43
C GLN A 259 -26.77 -16.77 -4.61
N LEU A 260 -26.59 -17.84 -3.84
CA LEU A 260 -25.42 -18.08 -3.00
C LEU A 260 -24.35 -18.94 -3.68
N GLY A 261 -24.44 -19.16 -4.99
CA GLY A 261 -23.39 -19.84 -5.77
C GLY A 261 -23.28 -21.35 -5.51
N PHE A 262 -24.33 -22.00 -5.01
CA PHE A 262 -24.38 -23.45 -4.98
C PHE A 262 -24.76 -24.01 -6.35
N THR A 263 -24.05 -25.02 -6.82
CA THR A 263 -24.31 -25.68 -8.10
C THR A 263 -25.68 -26.34 -8.12
N GLU A 264 -26.11 -26.88 -6.98
CA GLU A 264 -27.41 -27.53 -6.81
C GLU A 264 -28.04 -27.21 -5.46
N SER A 265 -29.36 -27.11 -5.41
CA SER A 265 -30.09 -26.91 -4.17
C SER A 265 -29.87 -28.01 -3.12
N GLY A 266 -29.66 -29.23 -3.56
CA GLY A 266 -29.32 -30.38 -2.70
C GLY A 266 -27.98 -30.18 -1.95
N ASN A 267 -26.99 -29.55 -2.59
CA ASN A 267 -25.71 -29.23 -1.95
C ASN A 267 -25.91 -28.20 -0.85
N MET A 268 -26.70 -27.17 -1.09
CA MET A 268 -27.06 -26.19 -0.05
C MET A 268 -27.83 -26.82 1.11
N CYS A 269 -28.78 -27.71 0.83
CA CYS A 269 -29.55 -28.38 1.88
C CYS A 269 -28.67 -29.27 2.78
N ARG A 270 -27.71 -30.01 2.18
CA ARG A 270 -26.72 -30.79 2.92
C ARG A 270 -25.81 -29.94 3.74
N PHE A 271 -25.27 -28.90 3.14
CA PHE A 271 -24.42 -27.90 3.81
C PHE A 271 -25.13 -27.23 4.99
N PHE A 272 -26.37 -26.81 4.82
CA PHE A 272 -27.17 -26.22 5.89
C PHE A 272 -27.41 -27.20 7.02
N LYS A 273 -27.84 -28.44 6.71
CA LYS A 273 -28.10 -29.48 7.71
C LYS A 273 -26.83 -29.87 8.48
N SER A 274 -25.71 -30.04 7.81
CA SER A 274 -24.42 -30.38 8.46
C SER A 274 -23.94 -29.34 9.44
N ASN A 275 -24.19 -28.04 9.14
CA ASN A 275 -23.73 -26.93 9.97
C ASN A 275 -24.75 -26.48 11.04
N THR A 276 -26.05 -26.81 10.89
CA THR A 276 -27.09 -26.33 11.82
C THR A 276 -27.83 -27.44 12.56
N GLY A 277 -27.66 -28.70 12.11
CA GLY A 277 -28.43 -29.83 12.60
C GLY A 277 -29.89 -29.87 12.11
N LEU A 278 -30.40 -28.84 11.47
CA LEU A 278 -31.79 -28.66 11.03
C LEU A 278 -31.91 -28.80 9.51
N THR A 279 -33.04 -29.35 9.04
CA THR A 279 -33.36 -29.20 7.62
C THR A 279 -33.88 -27.75 7.33
N ILE A 280 -33.81 -27.34 6.06
CA ILE A 280 -34.37 -26.04 5.64
C ILE A 280 -35.89 -26.00 5.88
N SER A 281 -36.59 -27.12 5.73
CA SER A 281 -38.02 -27.24 6.02
C SER A 281 -38.31 -27.03 7.49
N ASP A 282 -37.59 -27.70 8.39
CA ASP A 282 -37.72 -27.58 9.83
C ASP A 282 -37.44 -26.12 10.29
N PHE A 283 -36.40 -25.49 9.67
CA PHE A 283 -36.09 -24.11 9.97
C PHE A 283 -37.21 -23.13 9.57
N ARG A 284 -37.87 -23.36 8.41
CA ARG A 284 -39.00 -22.56 7.98
C ARG A 284 -40.26 -22.79 8.82
N HIS A 285 -40.50 -24.04 9.29
CA HIS A 285 -41.64 -24.34 10.15
C HIS A 285 -41.54 -23.71 11.53
N LYS A 286 -40.41 -23.84 12.19
CA LYS A 286 -40.17 -23.22 13.52
C LYS A 286 -40.37 -21.72 13.59
N ARG A 287 -40.47 -21.06 12.46
CA ARG A 287 -40.65 -19.61 12.39
C ARG A 287 -42.09 -19.20 12.12
N ARG A 288 -42.97 -20.13 11.74
CA ARG A 288 -44.38 -19.86 11.51
C ARG A 288 -45.25 -20.11 12.76
N GLU A 289 -44.61 -20.72 13.75
CA GLU A 289 -45.11 -20.84 15.12
C GLU A 289 -44.61 -19.66 15.99
#